data_28608ffe8d48f732a9e34ba822eaaab7
#
_entry.id   28608ffe8d48f732a9e34ba822eaaab7
#
_cell.length_a   1.000
_cell.length_b   1.000
_cell.length_c   1.000
_cell.angle_alpha   90.00
_cell.angle_beta   90.00
_cell.angle_gamma   90.00
#
_symmetry.space_group_name_H-M   'P 1'
#
loop_
_entity.id
_entity.type
_entity.pdbx_description
1 polymer ?
#
loop_
_entity_poly.entity_id
_entity_poly.type
_entity_poly.pdbx_seq_one_letter_code
_entity_poly.pdbx_strand_id
1 'polypeptide(L)'
;MHSISCSALLFDMDGVLIDSTHAVARVWSQWAVEHGLDPDEVVHAAHGRPSMSTVKDYLPNGDHEAENLKIERREMEDLDGLVAWPGALALLNALPPERWAIVTSCTRALAEVRLRAAGLPRPHIFVTASDVVRGKPFPDPYLKGAHAVGFPARECVVVEDVPAGIRAGKAAGASVIGLRTTVAERELRDAGADWIVDNCAKIALESYRNQLTLVVDTRMERATHG
;
A
#
# COMPACT_ATOMS: atom_id res chain seq x y z
N MET A 1 18.78 13.68 -2.47
CA MET A 1 18.94 12.57 -1.51
C MET A 1 18.73 13.10 -0.10
N HIS A 2 17.96 12.41 0.70
CA HIS A 2 17.68 12.73 2.10
C HIS A 2 18.12 11.55 2.96
N SER A 3 18.75 11.82 4.10
CA SER A 3 19.01 10.80 5.13
C SER A 3 17.92 10.92 6.20
N ILE A 4 17.24 9.81 6.50
CA ILE A 4 16.10 9.75 7.41
C ILE A 4 16.37 8.70 8.47
N SER A 5 16.19 9.04 9.74
CA SER A 5 16.27 8.07 10.84
C SER A 5 14.88 7.69 11.32
N CYS A 6 14.63 6.39 11.50
CA CYS A 6 13.38 5.86 12.03
C CYS A 6 13.60 4.57 12.82
N SER A 7 12.60 4.19 13.62
CA SER A 7 12.65 2.94 14.38
C SER A 7 12.14 1.74 13.58
N ALA A 8 11.18 1.96 12.68
CA ALA A 8 10.63 0.92 11.79
C ALA A 8 9.98 1.51 10.53
N LEU A 9 9.76 0.65 9.52
CA LEU A 9 9.03 0.95 8.30
C LEU A 9 7.68 0.23 8.29
N LEU A 10 6.63 0.94 7.89
CA LEU A 10 5.27 0.41 7.75
C LEU A 10 4.87 0.56 6.28
N PHE A 11 4.90 -0.54 5.55
CA PHE A 11 4.61 -0.56 4.12
C PHE A 11 3.13 -0.81 3.85
N ASP A 12 2.51 -0.01 2.99
CA ASP A 12 1.38 -0.55 2.24
C ASP A 12 1.86 -1.66 1.30
N MET A 13 0.93 -2.39 0.70
CA MET A 13 1.26 -3.53 -0.15
C MET A 13 1.05 -3.22 -1.63
N ASP A 14 -0.20 -2.98 -2.02
CA ASP A 14 -0.57 -2.75 -3.42
C ASP A 14 -0.18 -1.34 -3.85
N GLY A 15 0.51 -1.22 -4.98
CA GLY A 15 1.10 0.05 -5.42
C GLY A 15 2.41 0.43 -4.71
N VAL A 16 2.77 -0.21 -3.60
CA VAL A 16 4.02 0.04 -2.85
C VAL A 16 5.03 -1.08 -3.05
N LEU A 17 4.68 -2.29 -2.68
CA LEU A 17 5.53 -3.48 -2.79
C LEU A 17 5.19 -4.31 -4.04
N ILE A 18 3.93 -4.29 -4.44
CA ILE A 18 3.35 -5.09 -5.52
C ILE A 18 2.67 -4.18 -6.52
N ASP A 19 2.99 -4.34 -7.80
CA ASP A 19 2.19 -3.82 -8.89
C ASP A 19 1.02 -4.78 -9.14
N SER A 20 -0.15 -4.41 -8.64
CA SER A 20 -1.41 -5.11 -8.83
C SER A 20 -2.38 -4.31 -9.71
N THR A 21 -1.94 -3.17 -10.26
CA THR A 21 -2.78 -2.18 -10.92
C THR A 21 -3.63 -2.80 -12.03
N HIS A 22 -3.02 -3.60 -12.90
CA HIS A 22 -3.73 -4.21 -14.02
C HIS A 22 -4.73 -5.30 -13.59
N ALA A 23 -4.37 -6.13 -12.60
CA ALA A 23 -5.26 -7.17 -12.08
C ALA A 23 -6.48 -6.56 -11.38
N VAL A 24 -6.25 -5.57 -10.50
CA VAL A 24 -7.31 -4.81 -9.83
C VAL A 24 -8.23 -4.14 -10.86
N ALA A 25 -7.66 -3.44 -11.84
CA ALA A 25 -8.45 -2.76 -12.88
C ALA A 25 -9.34 -3.75 -13.66
N ARG A 26 -8.83 -4.93 -14.05
CA ARG A 26 -9.64 -5.94 -14.76
C ARG A 26 -10.83 -6.42 -13.92
N VAL A 27 -10.59 -6.76 -12.65
CA VAL A 27 -11.65 -7.27 -11.75
C VAL A 27 -12.71 -6.21 -11.51
N TRP A 28 -12.30 -4.98 -11.17
CA TRP A 28 -13.24 -3.90 -10.87
C TRP A 28 -13.98 -3.37 -12.12
N SER A 29 -13.31 -3.32 -13.29
CA SER A 29 -13.97 -2.99 -14.55
C SER A 29 -15.05 -4.00 -14.90
N GLN A 30 -14.76 -5.30 -14.77
CA GLN A 30 -15.76 -6.34 -15.01
C GLN A 30 -16.94 -6.21 -14.04
N TRP A 31 -16.66 -5.99 -12.75
CA TRP A 31 -17.71 -5.81 -11.75
C TRP A 31 -18.56 -4.57 -12.03
N ALA A 32 -17.95 -3.46 -12.43
CA ALA A 32 -18.65 -2.24 -12.80
C ALA A 32 -19.62 -2.47 -13.97
N VAL A 33 -19.15 -3.12 -15.04
CA VAL A 33 -19.98 -3.47 -16.21
C VAL A 33 -21.17 -4.34 -15.82
N GLU A 34 -20.98 -5.34 -14.94
CA GLU A 34 -22.06 -6.23 -14.47
C GLU A 34 -23.15 -5.46 -13.72
N HIS A 35 -22.82 -4.31 -13.13
CA HIS A 35 -23.75 -3.47 -12.38
C HIS A 35 -24.20 -2.21 -13.14
N GLY A 36 -23.79 -2.05 -14.41
CA GLY A 36 -24.16 -0.89 -15.23
C GLY A 36 -23.52 0.42 -14.76
N LEU A 37 -22.34 0.33 -14.11
CA LEU A 37 -21.56 1.46 -13.60
C LEU A 37 -20.44 1.82 -14.58
N ASP A 38 -19.87 3.03 -14.43
CA ASP A 38 -18.69 3.45 -15.17
C ASP A 38 -17.44 2.74 -14.65
N PRO A 39 -16.74 1.93 -15.51
CA PRO A 39 -15.57 1.18 -15.07
C PRO A 39 -14.42 2.06 -14.61
N ASP A 40 -14.14 3.18 -15.27
CA ASP A 40 -13.01 4.05 -14.94
C ASP A 40 -13.22 4.73 -13.58
N GLU A 41 -14.45 5.16 -13.30
CA GLU A 41 -14.83 5.74 -12.01
C GLU A 41 -14.69 4.73 -10.87
N VAL A 42 -15.22 3.50 -11.06
CA VAL A 42 -15.16 2.45 -10.04
C VAL A 42 -13.73 2.00 -9.77
N VAL A 43 -12.94 1.76 -10.82
CA VAL A 43 -11.52 1.39 -10.70
C VAL A 43 -10.74 2.45 -9.93
N HIS A 44 -10.93 3.74 -10.28
CA HIS A 44 -10.28 4.83 -9.56
C HIS A 44 -10.66 4.85 -8.07
N ALA A 45 -11.93 4.66 -7.75
CA ALA A 45 -12.43 4.67 -6.37
C ALA A 45 -11.98 3.44 -5.56
N ALA A 46 -11.66 2.32 -6.20
CA ALA A 46 -11.25 1.08 -5.53
C ALA A 46 -9.80 1.11 -5.04
N HIS A 47 -8.94 1.95 -5.65
CA HIS A 47 -7.51 1.97 -5.31
C HIS A 47 -7.24 2.36 -3.85
N GLY A 48 -6.46 1.53 -3.15
CA GLY A 48 -6.00 1.79 -1.77
C GLY A 48 -7.09 1.71 -0.70
N ARG A 49 -8.30 1.30 -1.05
CA ARG A 49 -9.44 1.18 -0.13
C ARG A 49 -9.83 -0.28 0.08
N PRO A 50 -10.45 -0.63 1.24
CA PRO A 50 -11.09 -1.93 1.39
C PRO A 50 -12.20 -2.11 0.35
N SER A 51 -12.25 -3.25 -0.33
CA SER A 51 -13.24 -3.59 -1.35
C SER A 51 -14.69 -3.41 -0.86
N MET A 52 -14.97 -3.82 0.37
CA MET A 52 -16.26 -3.62 1.04
C MET A 52 -16.72 -2.15 1.03
N SER A 53 -15.80 -1.19 1.19
CA SER A 53 -16.14 0.23 1.21
C SER A 53 -16.60 0.70 -0.19
N THR A 54 -15.89 0.28 -1.24
CA THR A 54 -16.24 0.61 -2.61
C THR A 54 -17.58 -0.03 -3.02
N VAL A 55 -17.79 -1.29 -2.66
CA VAL A 55 -19.08 -1.97 -2.89
C VAL A 55 -20.23 -1.21 -2.25
N LYS A 56 -20.09 -0.78 -1.00
CA LYS A 56 -21.15 -0.01 -0.31
C LYS A 56 -21.45 1.34 -0.96
N ASP A 57 -20.42 2.02 -1.45
CA ASP A 57 -20.58 3.33 -2.08
C ASP A 57 -21.35 3.22 -3.41
N TYR A 58 -21.09 2.19 -4.22
CA TYR A 58 -21.67 2.03 -5.55
C TYR A 58 -22.94 1.16 -5.60
N LEU A 59 -23.17 0.30 -4.62
CA LEU A 59 -24.37 -0.53 -4.49
C LEU A 59 -25.05 -0.35 -3.11
N PRO A 60 -25.55 0.83 -2.77
CA PRO A 60 -26.06 1.13 -1.42
C PRO A 60 -27.18 0.20 -0.96
N ASN A 61 -27.94 -0.41 -1.87
CA ASN A 61 -29.03 -1.34 -1.59
C ASN A 61 -28.72 -2.79 -1.99
N GLY A 62 -27.45 -3.12 -2.31
CA GLY A 62 -27.01 -4.45 -2.72
C GLY A 62 -26.67 -5.37 -1.54
N ASP A 63 -26.46 -6.64 -1.85
CA ASP A 63 -25.85 -7.58 -0.90
C ASP A 63 -24.32 -7.37 -0.87
N HIS A 64 -23.90 -6.46 0.02
CA HIS A 64 -22.51 -6.03 0.10
C HIS A 64 -21.54 -7.17 0.42
N GLU A 65 -21.98 -8.14 1.24
CA GLU A 65 -21.12 -9.26 1.62
C GLU A 65 -20.91 -10.22 0.45
N ALA A 66 -21.99 -10.55 -0.27
CA ALA A 66 -21.89 -11.42 -1.45
C ALA A 66 -21.05 -10.78 -2.56
N GLU A 67 -21.26 -9.48 -2.84
CA GLU A 67 -20.49 -8.77 -3.86
C GLU A 67 -19.01 -8.60 -3.47
N ASN A 68 -18.73 -8.31 -2.20
CA ASN A 68 -17.36 -8.24 -1.72
C ASN A 68 -16.64 -9.59 -1.83
N LEU A 69 -17.27 -10.67 -1.45
CA LEU A 69 -16.71 -12.03 -1.60
C LEU A 69 -16.46 -12.39 -3.08
N LYS A 70 -17.33 -11.96 -3.99
CA LYS A 70 -17.17 -12.17 -5.43
C LYS A 70 -15.94 -11.44 -5.97
N ILE A 71 -15.76 -10.17 -5.57
CA ILE A 71 -14.57 -9.37 -5.93
C ILE A 71 -13.31 -10.03 -5.37
N GLU A 72 -13.26 -10.32 -4.08
CA GLU A 72 -12.08 -10.91 -3.45
C GLU A 72 -11.69 -12.26 -4.09
N ARG A 73 -12.67 -13.10 -4.44
CA ARG A 73 -12.40 -14.35 -5.16
C ARG A 73 -11.75 -14.08 -6.50
N ARG A 74 -12.30 -13.16 -7.30
CA ARG A 74 -11.74 -12.79 -8.60
C ARG A 74 -10.33 -12.23 -8.48
N GLU A 75 -10.07 -11.39 -7.49
CA GLU A 75 -8.74 -10.84 -7.22
C GLU A 75 -7.73 -11.89 -6.76
N MET A 76 -8.19 -12.97 -6.11
CA MET A 76 -7.33 -14.12 -5.76
C MET A 76 -7.06 -15.05 -6.95
N GLU A 77 -7.97 -15.09 -7.93
CA GLU A 77 -7.86 -15.93 -9.14
C GLU A 77 -7.10 -15.21 -10.26
N ASP A 78 -7.26 -13.89 -10.41
CA ASP A 78 -6.58 -13.08 -11.43
C ASP A 78 -5.26 -12.51 -10.90
N LEU A 79 -4.19 -13.26 -11.12
CA LEU A 79 -2.83 -12.88 -10.72
C LEU A 79 -1.95 -12.51 -11.93
N ASP A 80 -2.52 -12.40 -13.12
CA ASP A 80 -1.78 -12.10 -14.33
C ASP A 80 -1.21 -10.68 -14.30
N GLY A 81 0.10 -10.57 -14.57
CA GLY A 81 0.81 -9.31 -14.53
C GLY A 81 1.14 -8.78 -13.12
N LEU A 82 0.86 -9.56 -12.07
CA LEU A 82 1.15 -9.18 -10.69
C LEU A 82 2.63 -9.42 -10.40
N VAL A 83 3.37 -8.36 -10.15
CA VAL A 83 4.83 -8.39 -9.95
C VAL A 83 5.26 -7.52 -8.77
N ALA A 84 6.43 -7.79 -8.21
CA ALA A 84 7.03 -6.89 -7.22
C ALA A 84 7.49 -5.58 -7.88
N TRP A 85 7.21 -4.45 -7.24
CA TRP A 85 7.76 -3.17 -7.69
C TRP A 85 9.30 -3.17 -7.62
N PRO A 86 9.99 -2.44 -8.54
CA PRO A 86 11.45 -2.30 -8.49
C PRO A 86 11.95 -1.89 -7.11
N GLY A 87 12.93 -2.64 -6.61
CA GLY A 87 13.55 -2.41 -5.30
C GLY A 87 12.80 -2.99 -4.10
N ALA A 88 11.53 -3.41 -4.22
CA ALA A 88 10.74 -3.92 -3.09
C ALA A 88 11.42 -5.12 -2.41
N LEU A 89 11.75 -6.16 -3.15
CA LEU A 89 12.42 -7.35 -2.60
C LEU A 89 13.77 -7.03 -1.98
N ALA A 90 14.58 -6.19 -2.65
CA ALA A 90 15.90 -5.81 -2.16
C ALA A 90 15.81 -5.01 -0.86
N LEU A 91 14.86 -4.06 -0.77
CA LEU A 91 14.64 -3.28 0.44
C LEU A 91 14.17 -4.15 1.60
N LEU A 92 13.18 -5.03 1.40
CA LEU A 92 12.68 -5.93 2.45
C LEU A 92 13.77 -6.87 2.96
N ASN A 93 14.64 -7.40 2.07
CA ASN A 93 15.74 -8.28 2.46
C ASN A 93 16.88 -7.55 3.21
N ALA A 94 17.03 -6.24 2.98
CA ALA A 94 18.04 -5.43 3.69
C ALA A 94 17.58 -5.04 5.11
N LEU A 95 16.28 -4.99 5.36
CA LEU A 95 15.72 -4.57 6.65
C LEU A 95 15.73 -5.73 7.67
N PRO A 96 16.03 -5.47 8.95
CA PRO A 96 15.82 -6.45 10.01
C PRO A 96 14.33 -6.85 10.07
N PRO A 97 13.99 -8.15 10.14
CA PRO A 97 12.61 -8.62 10.04
C PRO A 97 11.65 -8.02 11.09
N GLU A 98 12.16 -7.65 12.27
CA GLU A 98 11.40 -7.03 13.36
C GLU A 98 11.23 -5.52 13.21
N ARG A 99 11.80 -4.92 12.17
CA ARG A 99 11.80 -3.47 11.94
C ARG A 99 10.91 -3.04 10.80
N TRP A 100 10.07 -3.92 10.29
CA TRP A 100 9.08 -3.57 9.29
C TRP A 100 7.80 -4.40 9.41
N ALA A 101 6.73 -3.83 8.91
CA ALA A 101 5.42 -4.47 8.83
C ALA A 101 4.77 -4.16 7.48
N ILE A 102 3.88 -5.05 7.03
CA ILE A 102 2.92 -4.74 5.97
C ILE A 102 1.60 -4.33 6.63
N VAL A 103 1.02 -3.23 6.13
CA VAL A 103 -0.25 -2.63 6.60
C VAL A 103 -1.12 -2.36 5.39
N THR A 104 -1.97 -3.32 5.02
CA THR A 104 -2.77 -3.30 3.79
C THR A 104 -4.26 -3.21 4.03
N SER A 105 -5.00 -2.68 3.05
CA SER A 105 -6.46 -2.68 2.98
C SER A 105 -7.05 -4.01 2.46
N CYS A 106 -6.22 -4.95 2.00
CA CYS A 106 -6.65 -6.28 1.60
C CYS A 106 -7.05 -7.14 2.80
N THR A 107 -7.89 -8.15 2.56
CA THR A 107 -8.04 -9.25 3.51
C THR A 107 -6.74 -10.07 3.60
N ARG A 108 -6.58 -10.80 4.69
CA ARG A 108 -5.37 -11.62 4.89
C ARG A 108 -5.17 -12.67 3.79
N ALA A 109 -6.26 -13.32 3.36
CA ALA A 109 -6.21 -14.34 2.32
C ALA A 109 -5.71 -13.77 0.99
N LEU A 110 -6.28 -12.64 0.54
CA LEU A 110 -5.88 -11.98 -0.69
C LEU A 110 -4.42 -11.48 -0.61
N ALA A 111 -4.04 -10.87 0.50
CA ALA A 111 -2.69 -10.35 0.68
C ALA A 111 -1.62 -11.47 0.66
N GLU A 112 -1.90 -12.63 1.26
CA GLU A 112 -0.98 -13.80 1.23
C GLU A 112 -0.84 -14.37 -0.19
N VAL A 113 -1.92 -14.40 -0.97
CA VAL A 113 -1.88 -14.85 -2.37
C VAL A 113 -1.04 -13.88 -3.21
N ARG A 114 -1.25 -12.58 -3.09
CA ARG A 114 -0.51 -11.55 -3.83
C ARG A 114 0.98 -11.54 -3.48
N LEU A 115 1.35 -11.61 -2.21
CA LEU A 115 2.75 -11.69 -1.79
C LEU A 115 3.47 -12.90 -2.40
N ARG A 116 2.80 -14.06 -2.40
CA ARG A 116 3.34 -15.29 -3.00
C ARG A 116 3.52 -15.15 -4.51
N ALA A 117 2.51 -14.61 -5.21
CA ALA A 117 2.57 -14.40 -6.65
C ALA A 117 3.69 -13.43 -7.04
N ALA A 118 3.91 -12.37 -6.27
CA ALA A 118 4.99 -11.40 -6.48
C ALA A 118 6.37 -11.89 -6.03
N GLY A 119 6.50 -13.08 -5.43
CA GLY A 119 7.77 -13.61 -4.92
C GLY A 119 8.34 -12.81 -3.74
N LEU A 120 7.50 -12.15 -2.97
CA LEU A 120 7.90 -11.36 -1.81
C LEU A 120 7.85 -12.18 -0.51
N PRO A 121 8.74 -11.89 0.47
CA PRO A 121 8.74 -12.60 1.74
C PRO A 121 7.48 -12.28 2.54
N ARG A 122 7.00 -13.29 3.27
CA ARG A 122 5.92 -13.08 4.24
C ARG A 122 6.45 -12.24 5.42
N PRO A 123 5.78 -11.12 5.77
CA PRO A 123 6.21 -10.30 6.90
C PRO A 123 6.01 -11.03 8.24
N HIS A 124 6.84 -10.72 9.23
CA HIS A 124 6.62 -11.16 10.61
C HIS A 124 5.38 -10.45 11.20
N ILE A 125 5.19 -9.19 10.83
CA ILE A 125 4.09 -8.35 11.30
C ILE A 125 3.23 -7.95 10.10
N PHE A 126 1.96 -8.36 10.16
CA PHE A 126 1.04 -8.22 9.05
C PHE A 126 -0.31 -7.71 9.55
N VAL A 127 -0.63 -6.47 9.23
CA VAL A 127 -1.91 -5.83 9.51
C VAL A 127 -2.72 -5.78 8.22
N THR A 128 -3.95 -6.27 8.27
CA THR A 128 -4.87 -6.40 7.13
C THR A 128 -6.21 -5.73 7.45
N ALA A 129 -7.10 -5.63 6.48
CA ALA A 129 -8.44 -5.08 6.68
C ALA A 129 -9.21 -5.79 7.82
N SER A 130 -8.96 -7.11 8.01
CA SER A 130 -9.61 -7.90 9.06
C SER A 130 -9.12 -7.59 10.48
N ASP A 131 -8.05 -6.84 10.61
CA ASP A 131 -7.39 -6.56 11.88
C ASP A 131 -7.83 -5.23 12.51
N VAL A 132 -8.61 -4.40 11.79
CA VAL A 132 -9.03 -3.06 12.20
C VAL A 132 -10.51 -2.83 11.94
N VAL A 133 -11.12 -1.95 12.72
CA VAL A 133 -12.53 -1.55 12.53
C VAL A 133 -12.63 -0.44 11.47
N ARG A 134 -11.71 0.52 11.50
CA ARG A 134 -11.66 1.63 10.56
C ARG A 134 -10.39 1.51 9.72
N GLY A 135 -10.58 1.31 8.41
CA GLY A 135 -9.49 1.30 7.43
C GLY A 135 -8.98 2.70 7.10
N LYS A 136 -8.00 2.79 6.19
CA LYS A 136 -7.53 4.06 5.61
C LYS A 136 -8.73 4.85 5.04
N PRO A 137 -8.84 6.17 5.27
CA PRO A 137 -7.82 7.11 5.75
C PRO A 137 -7.73 7.29 7.27
N PHE A 138 -8.40 6.48 8.08
CA PHE A 138 -8.26 6.51 9.53
C PHE A 138 -6.89 5.97 9.96
N PRO A 139 -6.33 6.46 11.10
CA PRO A 139 -4.99 6.09 11.54
C PRO A 139 -4.86 4.66 12.07
N ASP A 140 -5.99 4.00 12.36
CA ASP A 140 -6.06 2.72 13.08
C ASP A 140 -5.11 1.64 12.50
N PRO A 141 -5.02 1.42 11.15
CA PRO A 141 -4.11 0.43 10.59
C PRO A 141 -2.64 0.71 10.92
N TYR A 142 -2.19 1.96 10.75
CA TYR A 142 -0.79 2.33 11.02
C TYR A 142 -0.46 2.41 12.50
N LEU A 143 -1.40 2.83 13.36
CA LEU A 143 -1.24 2.74 14.81
C LEU A 143 -1.09 1.28 15.25
N LYS A 144 -1.88 0.37 14.68
CA LYS A 144 -1.75 -1.07 14.96
C LYS A 144 -0.43 -1.63 14.46
N GLY A 145 0.01 -1.27 13.25
CA GLY A 145 1.30 -1.66 12.69
C GLY A 145 2.47 -1.18 13.56
N ALA A 146 2.46 0.10 13.95
CA ALA A 146 3.47 0.70 14.82
C ALA A 146 3.53 0.01 16.20
N HIS A 147 2.38 -0.25 16.81
CA HIS A 147 2.30 -1.00 18.07
C HIS A 147 2.88 -2.42 17.92
N ALA A 148 2.58 -3.09 16.83
CA ALA A 148 3.02 -4.47 16.59
C ALA A 148 4.54 -4.58 16.35
N VAL A 149 5.17 -3.57 15.72
CA VAL A 149 6.64 -3.49 15.61
C VAL A 149 7.32 -3.00 16.91
N GLY A 150 6.54 -2.62 17.92
CA GLY A 150 7.04 -2.21 19.24
C GLY A 150 7.49 -0.75 19.34
N PHE A 151 7.06 0.13 18.43
CA PHE A 151 7.46 1.54 18.43
C PHE A 151 6.22 2.47 18.32
N PRO A 152 6.29 3.70 18.87
CA PRO A 152 5.26 4.69 18.62
C PRO A 152 5.29 5.13 17.15
N ALA A 153 4.11 5.38 16.56
CA ALA A 153 3.99 5.72 15.14
C ALA A 153 4.85 6.93 14.72
N ARG A 154 5.06 7.92 15.62
CA ARG A 154 5.93 9.08 15.35
C ARG A 154 7.41 8.73 15.12
N GLU A 155 7.84 7.54 15.51
CA GLU A 155 9.19 7.02 15.27
C GLU A 155 9.25 6.08 14.05
N CYS A 156 8.12 5.82 13.41
CA CYS A 156 8.01 5.00 12.21
C CYS A 156 7.92 5.87 10.95
N VAL A 157 8.30 5.28 9.83
CA VAL A 157 8.07 5.83 8.50
C VAL A 157 7.08 4.93 7.78
N VAL A 158 5.99 5.51 7.28
CA VAL A 158 5.01 4.86 6.43
C VAL A 158 5.45 5.01 4.97
N VAL A 159 5.29 3.96 4.17
CA VAL A 159 5.50 3.99 2.71
C VAL A 159 4.18 3.70 2.03
N GLU A 160 3.72 4.62 1.19
CA GLU A 160 2.37 4.66 0.63
C GLU A 160 2.34 5.23 -0.79
N ASP A 161 1.31 4.91 -1.55
CA ASP A 161 1.17 5.33 -2.96
C ASP A 161 -0.13 6.11 -3.24
N VAL A 162 -1.09 6.13 -2.28
CA VAL A 162 -2.38 6.79 -2.46
C VAL A 162 -2.71 7.79 -1.34
N PRO A 163 -3.51 8.83 -1.66
CA PRO A 163 -3.87 9.88 -0.69
C PRO A 163 -4.52 9.37 0.60
N ALA A 164 -5.34 8.31 0.51
CA ALA A 164 -6.02 7.75 1.67
C ALA A 164 -5.03 7.17 2.69
N GLY A 165 -4.03 6.42 2.21
CA GLY A 165 -3.01 5.84 3.07
C GLY A 165 -2.03 6.88 3.61
N ILE A 166 -1.63 7.87 2.80
CA ILE A 166 -0.80 8.98 3.28
C ILE A 166 -1.49 9.71 4.44
N ARG A 167 -2.78 10.06 4.26
CA ARG A 167 -3.56 10.69 5.34
C ARG A 167 -3.64 9.82 6.59
N ALA A 168 -3.80 8.50 6.44
CA ALA A 168 -3.81 7.56 7.55
C ALA A 168 -2.46 7.55 8.31
N GLY A 169 -1.34 7.51 7.59
CA GLY A 169 0.02 7.59 8.16
C GLY A 169 0.24 8.90 8.90
N LYS A 170 -0.11 10.03 8.28
CA LYS A 170 -0.01 11.36 8.92
C LYS A 170 -0.91 11.48 10.15
N ALA A 171 -2.14 10.99 10.09
CA ALA A 171 -3.07 10.98 11.24
C ALA A 171 -2.58 10.08 12.38
N ALA A 172 -1.81 9.02 12.09
CA ALA A 172 -1.13 8.20 13.10
C ALA A 172 0.08 8.92 13.72
N GLY A 173 0.53 10.05 13.15
CA GLY A 173 1.69 10.82 13.59
C GLY A 173 3.01 10.36 12.97
N ALA A 174 2.99 9.46 11.99
CA ALA A 174 4.17 8.99 11.29
C ALA A 174 4.68 9.99 10.24
N SER A 175 5.96 9.89 9.89
CA SER A 175 6.46 10.45 8.64
C SER A 175 6.07 9.54 7.48
N VAL A 176 5.87 10.11 6.28
CA VAL A 176 5.35 9.36 5.13
C VAL A 176 6.20 9.57 3.89
N ILE A 177 6.66 8.48 3.28
CA ILE A 177 7.24 8.45 1.93
C ILE A 177 6.11 8.07 0.96
N GLY A 178 5.79 8.94 0.00
CA GLY A 178 4.86 8.68 -1.09
C GLY A 178 5.56 8.08 -2.30
N LEU A 179 4.98 7.05 -2.92
CA LEU A 179 5.46 6.46 -4.16
C LEU A 179 4.57 6.90 -5.34
N ARG A 180 5.22 7.33 -6.45
CA ARG A 180 4.52 7.76 -7.69
C ARG A 180 4.12 6.57 -8.57
N THR A 181 3.60 5.54 -7.98
CA THR A 181 3.25 4.28 -8.66
C THR A 181 1.79 4.23 -9.10
N THR A 182 0.89 4.86 -8.35
CA THR A 182 -0.56 4.77 -8.57
C THR A 182 -1.18 6.12 -8.93
N VAL A 183 -0.78 7.20 -8.26
CA VAL A 183 -1.33 8.54 -8.50
C VAL A 183 -0.25 9.57 -8.81
N ALA A 184 -0.65 10.73 -9.31
CA ALA A 184 0.27 11.82 -9.63
C ALA A 184 0.94 12.39 -8.37
N GLU A 185 2.19 12.89 -8.51
CA GLU A 185 2.95 13.50 -7.41
C GLU A 185 2.17 14.58 -6.66
N ARG A 186 1.37 15.38 -7.38
CA ARG A 186 0.57 16.44 -6.78
C ARG A 186 -0.40 15.89 -5.73
N GLU A 187 -1.06 14.78 -6.01
CA GLU A 187 -2.02 14.16 -5.09
C GLU A 187 -1.34 13.64 -3.82
N LEU A 188 -0.15 13.04 -3.96
CA LEU A 188 0.67 12.60 -2.84
C LEU A 188 1.10 13.78 -1.96
N ARG A 189 1.52 14.89 -2.60
CA ARG A 189 1.93 16.12 -1.91
C ARG A 189 0.76 16.76 -1.17
N ASP A 190 -0.39 16.89 -1.82
CA ASP A 190 -1.60 17.47 -1.25
C ASP A 190 -2.15 16.61 -0.09
N ALA A 191 -1.88 15.29 -0.10
CA ALA A 191 -2.21 14.39 1.00
C ALA A 191 -1.23 14.49 2.19
N GLY A 192 -0.07 15.15 2.04
CA GLY A 192 0.88 15.44 3.10
C GLY A 192 2.09 14.49 3.15
N ALA A 193 2.48 13.84 2.05
CA ALA A 193 3.72 13.07 1.99
C ALA A 193 4.93 13.97 2.28
N ASP A 194 5.82 13.50 3.17
CA ASP A 194 7.03 14.24 3.56
C ASP A 194 8.13 14.11 2.49
N TRP A 195 8.21 12.96 1.83
CA TRP A 195 9.10 12.69 0.70
C TRP A 195 8.32 11.95 -0.38
N ILE A 196 8.69 12.19 -1.63
CA ILE A 196 8.06 11.53 -2.78
C ILE A 196 9.15 10.96 -3.68
N VAL A 197 9.00 9.68 -4.05
CA VAL A 197 9.96 8.94 -4.88
C VAL A 197 9.21 8.10 -5.93
N ASP A 198 9.95 7.54 -6.92
CA ASP A 198 9.33 6.77 -7.99
C ASP A 198 8.80 5.41 -7.51
N ASN A 199 9.63 4.68 -6.75
CA ASN A 199 9.32 3.34 -6.22
C ASN A 199 10.32 2.96 -5.12
N CYS A 200 10.25 1.73 -4.60
CA CYS A 200 11.11 1.24 -3.53
C CYS A 200 12.62 1.23 -3.87
N ALA A 201 13.01 1.21 -5.16
CA ALA A 201 14.43 1.28 -5.55
C ALA A 201 15.10 2.62 -5.19
N LYS A 202 14.30 3.64 -4.86
CA LYS A 202 14.78 4.95 -4.39
C LYS A 202 14.94 5.04 -2.87
N ILE A 203 14.70 3.95 -2.15
CA ILE A 203 14.81 3.84 -0.70
C ILE A 203 15.86 2.78 -0.38
N ALA A 204 16.90 3.12 0.35
CA ALA A 204 17.94 2.17 0.74
C ALA A 204 18.24 2.26 2.23
N LEU A 205 18.47 1.12 2.87
CA LEU A 205 19.04 1.07 4.22
C LEU A 205 20.53 1.40 4.14
N GLU A 206 20.96 2.50 4.75
CA GLU A 206 22.35 2.90 4.85
C GLU A 206 23.03 2.24 6.04
N SER A 207 22.35 2.24 7.18
CA SER A 207 22.88 1.62 8.41
C SER A 207 21.74 1.23 9.36
N TYR A 208 22.05 0.26 10.22
CA TYR A 208 21.20 -0.15 11.32
C TYR A 208 22.04 -0.32 12.59
N ARG A 209 21.67 0.44 13.60
CA ARG A 209 22.20 0.30 14.96
C ARG A 209 21.02 0.23 15.94
N ASN A 210 20.73 1.32 16.65
CA ASN A 210 19.50 1.45 17.46
C ASN A 210 18.29 1.87 16.61
N GLN A 211 18.54 2.62 15.54
CA GLN A 211 17.55 3.06 14.54
C GLN A 211 18.01 2.67 13.14
N LEU A 212 17.07 2.61 12.23
CA LEU A 212 17.32 2.52 10.80
C LEU A 212 17.73 3.90 10.30
N THR A 213 18.81 3.98 9.53
CA THR A 213 19.13 5.16 8.72
C THR A 213 18.87 4.82 7.27
N LEU A 214 17.96 5.56 6.64
CA LEU A 214 17.55 5.37 5.26
C LEU A 214 18.11 6.50 4.39
N VAL A 215 18.54 6.17 3.19
CA VAL A 215 18.77 7.14 2.11
C VAL A 215 17.57 7.10 1.18
N VAL A 216 16.94 8.25 0.96
CA VAL A 216 15.79 8.43 0.09
C VAL A 216 16.16 9.37 -1.06
N ASP A 217 16.12 8.86 -2.28
CA ASP A 217 16.48 9.62 -3.49
C ASP A 217 15.23 10.20 -4.17
N THR A 218 14.92 11.45 -3.87
CA THR A 218 13.75 12.16 -4.41
C THR A 218 13.96 12.73 -5.83
N ARG A 219 15.11 12.45 -6.48
CA ARG A 219 15.36 12.90 -7.85
C ARG A 219 14.52 12.06 -8.82
N MET A 220 13.82 12.76 -9.71
CA MET A 220 13.09 12.11 -10.81
C MET A 220 14.09 11.46 -11.79
N GLU A 221 13.82 10.25 -12.24
CA GLU A 221 14.49 9.73 -13.41
C GLU A 221 14.07 10.56 -14.62
N ARG A 222 15.04 11.14 -15.31
CA ARG A 222 14.75 11.76 -16.61
C ARG A 222 14.30 10.66 -17.54
N ALA A 223 13.09 10.77 -18.09
CA ALA A 223 12.65 9.90 -19.15
C ALA A 223 13.69 9.97 -20.28
N THR A 224 14.48 8.92 -20.44
CA THR A 224 15.31 8.75 -21.64
C THR A 224 14.36 8.42 -22.78
N HIS A 225 13.98 9.47 -23.52
CA HIS A 225 13.32 9.28 -24.82
C HIS A 225 14.38 8.64 -25.74
N GLY A 226 14.27 7.32 -25.94
CA GLY A 226 14.97 6.57 -26.96
C GLY A 226 14.01 6.27 -28.12
#